data_89b88e896cfb799de16cf3e2af933850
#
_entry.id   89b88e896cfb799de16cf3e2af933850
#
_cell.length_a   1.000
_cell.length_b   1.000
_cell.length_c   1.000
_cell.angle_alpha   90.00
_cell.angle_beta   90.00
_cell.angle_gamma   90.00
#
_symmetry.space_group_name_H-M   'P 1'
#
loop_
_entity.id
_entity.type
_entity.pdbx_description
1 polymer ?
#
loop_
_entity_poly.entity_id
_entity_poly.type
_entity_poly.pdbx_seq_one_letter_code
_entity_poly.pdbx_strand_id
1 'polypeptide(L)'
;MNAKEQSAAAKQFAQYWKGKGYEKGQSQPFWLSLLRDVYGVAHPEQYISFEDQVHLDHTSFIDGYIRETHVLIEQKGLGKDLNKAIRQSDGSLLKPIQQAKRYAAELPYSERPRWIVICNFEAFHVYDMEQPNGEPQEIRLENLADDYYRLNFLVDTTSTRIAKEMEVSLQAGELVGTLYDAILKQYKEQDGETLRNLNITCVRLVFCLYAEDAGIFGKRDMFHDYLAEFDARHLRGALLELFRVLDTPVEKRTLIWIRRWPPFLMSMAVCLPTKML
;
A
#
# COMPACT_ATOMS: atom_id res chain seq x y z
N MET A 1 -23.72 7.44 -0.56
CA MET A 1 -24.12 6.18 -1.26
C MET A 1 -23.67 5.00 -0.45
N ASN A 2 -24.47 3.94 -0.35
CA ASN A 2 -24.01 2.68 0.23
C ASN A 2 -23.26 1.82 -0.81
N ALA A 3 -22.54 0.79 -0.39
CA ALA A 3 -21.71 -0.05 -1.28
C ALA A 3 -22.51 -0.68 -2.44
N LYS A 4 -23.77 -1.07 -2.22
CA LYS A 4 -24.64 -1.67 -3.26
C LYS A 4 -25.06 -0.65 -4.31
N GLU A 5 -25.40 0.56 -3.87
CA GLU A 5 -25.73 1.67 -4.76
C GLU A 5 -24.54 2.09 -5.61
N GLN A 6 -23.35 2.15 -4.98
CA GLN A 6 -22.11 2.52 -5.65
C GLN A 6 -21.69 1.49 -6.70
N SER A 7 -21.77 0.19 -6.39
CA SER A 7 -21.52 -0.89 -7.37
C SER A 7 -22.49 -0.82 -8.56
N ALA A 8 -23.79 -0.56 -8.30
CA ALA A 8 -24.78 -0.43 -9.36
C ALA A 8 -24.49 0.81 -10.26
N ALA A 9 -24.11 1.93 -9.65
CA ALA A 9 -23.72 3.14 -10.38
C ALA A 9 -22.45 2.92 -11.22
N ALA A 10 -21.44 2.24 -10.66
CA ALA A 10 -20.22 1.86 -11.38
C ALA A 10 -20.52 0.97 -12.58
N LYS A 11 -21.45 0.03 -12.45
CA LYS A 11 -21.92 -0.79 -13.57
C LYS A 11 -22.58 0.02 -14.68
N GLN A 12 -23.45 0.96 -14.33
CA GLN A 12 -24.11 1.85 -15.30
C GLN A 12 -23.08 2.76 -15.99
N PHE A 13 -22.14 3.32 -15.23
CA PHE A 13 -21.04 4.11 -15.76
C PHE A 13 -20.21 3.33 -16.77
N ALA A 14 -19.80 2.10 -16.42
CA ALA A 14 -19.02 1.24 -17.31
C ALA A 14 -19.78 0.90 -18.60
N GLN A 15 -21.08 0.64 -18.52
CA GLN A 15 -21.93 0.38 -19.69
C GLN A 15 -22.04 1.61 -20.59
N TYR A 16 -22.21 2.80 -20.00
CA TYR A 16 -22.35 4.05 -20.76
C TYR A 16 -21.07 4.39 -21.53
N TRP A 17 -19.89 4.18 -20.89
CA TRP A 17 -18.61 4.56 -21.46
C TRP A 17 -17.99 3.46 -22.34
N LYS A 18 -18.54 2.28 -22.38
CA LYS A 18 -18.05 1.17 -23.23
C LYS A 18 -17.98 1.58 -24.69
N GLY A 19 -16.79 1.49 -25.28
CA GLY A 19 -16.53 1.82 -26.69
C GLY A 19 -16.49 3.32 -27.01
N LYS A 20 -16.56 4.20 -26.00
CA LYS A 20 -16.34 5.65 -26.11
C LYS A 20 -14.94 5.99 -25.64
N GLY A 21 -14.35 7.07 -26.15
CA GLY A 21 -13.00 7.43 -25.70
C GLY A 21 -12.26 8.39 -26.63
N TYR A 22 -12.98 9.40 -27.14
CA TYR A 22 -12.35 10.51 -27.83
C TYR A 22 -11.70 11.46 -26.80
N GLU A 23 -10.37 11.40 -26.70
CA GLU A 23 -9.57 12.07 -25.67
C GLU A 23 -9.95 13.56 -25.50
N LYS A 24 -9.89 14.35 -26.57
CA LYS A 24 -10.12 15.79 -26.50
C LYS A 24 -11.55 16.22 -26.11
N GLY A 25 -12.56 15.43 -26.48
CA GLY A 25 -13.95 15.80 -26.27
C GLY A 25 -14.67 15.05 -25.17
N GLN A 26 -14.11 13.92 -24.72
CA GLN A 26 -14.79 13.03 -23.78
C GLN A 26 -14.03 12.84 -22.44
N SER A 27 -12.81 13.34 -22.33
CA SER A 27 -12.02 13.23 -21.09
C SER A 27 -12.73 13.90 -19.91
N GLN A 28 -13.06 15.18 -20.03
CA GLN A 28 -13.71 15.91 -18.94
C GLN A 28 -15.10 15.33 -18.58
N PRO A 29 -16.02 15.07 -19.54
CA PRO A 29 -17.28 14.39 -19.21
C PRO A 29 -17.13 13.04 -18.55
N PHE A 30 -16.10 12.24 -18.92
CA PHE A 30 -15.80 10.96 -18.31
C PHE A 30 -15.49 11.11 -16.82
N TRP A 31 -14.53 11.97 -16.48
CA TRP A 31 -14.12 12.18 -15.09
C TRP A 31 -15.19 12.86 -14.24
N LEU A 32 -15.90 13.84 -14.79
CA LEU A 32 -17.01 14.50 -14.09
C LEU A 32 -18.13 13.52 -13.78
N SER A 33 -18.50 12.65 -14.75
CA SER A 33 -19.53 11.64 -14.52
C SER A 33 -19.07 10.54 -13.56
N LEU A 34 -17.79 10.12 -13.60
CA LEU A 34 -17.24 9.18 -12.64
C LEU A 34 -17.34 9.70 -11.21
N LEU A 35 -16.89 10.93 -10.98
CA LEU A 35 -16.90 11.57 -9.66
C LEU A 35 -18.32 11.78 -9.14
N ARG A 36 -19.25 12.23 -10.00
CA ARG A 36 -20.63 12.49 -9.61
C ARG A 36 -21.44 11.22 -9.42
N ASP A 37 -21.45 10.35 -10.42
CA ASP A 37 -22.42 9.26 -10.51
C ASP A 37 -21.96 8.04 -9.68
N VAL A 38 -20.63 7.78 -9.59
CA VAL A 38 -20.07 6.64 -8.87
C VAL A 38 -19.63 7.04 -7.47
N TYR A 39 -19.03 8.23 -7.31
CA TYR A 39 -18.47 8.65 -6.02
C TYR A 39 -19.32 9.68 -5.28
N GLY A 40 -20.40 10.16 -5.88
CA GLY A 40 -21.37 11.03 -5.20
C GLY A 40 -20.86 12.45 -4.94
N VAL A 41 -19.87 12.93 -5.69
CA VAL A 41 -19.39 14.31 -5.60
C VAL A 41 -20.46 15.23 -6.16
N ALA A 42 -21.00 16.12 -5.35
CA ALA A 42 -22.12 16.99 -5.74
C ALA A 42 -21.74 17.97 -6.87
N HIS A 43 -20.54 18.52 -6.80
CA HIS A 43 -20.02 19.53 -7.74
C HIS A 43 -18.64 19.11 -8.25
N PRO A 44 -18.55 18.06 -9.12
CA PRO A 44 -17.27 17.55 -9.59
C PRO A 44 -16.48 18.58 -10.41
N GLU A 45 -17.16 19.53 -11.05
CA GLU A 45 -16.56 20.66 -11.80
C GLU A 45 -15.78 21.65 -10.91
N GLN A 46 -16.04 21.65 -9.59
CA GLN A 46 -15.28 22.42 -8.60
C GLN A 46 -14.22 21.58 -7.90
N TYR A 47 -14.34 20.26 -7.99
CA TYR A 47 -13.52 19.29 -7.29
C TYR A 47 -12.27 18.89 -8.08
N ILE A 48 -12.38 18.77 -9.41
CA ILE A 48 -11.29 18.46 -10.32
C ILE A 48 -10.99 19.64 -11.23
N SER A 49 -9.72 20.01 -11.36
CA SER A 49 -9.26 20.97 -12.37
C SER A 49 -8.77 20.21 -13.61
N PHE A 50 -8.97 20.83 -14.77
CA PHE A 50 -8.53 20.31 -16.07
C PHE A 50 -7.63 21.32 -16.75
N GLU A 51 -6.65 20.82 -17.51
CA GLU A 51 -5.73 21.66 -18.29
C GLU A 51 -4.95 22.66 -17.43
N ASP A 52 -4.57 22.25 -16.21
CA ASP A 52 -3.68 23.06 -15.37
C ASP A 52 -2.32 23.20 -16.04
N GLN A 53 -1.85 24.46 -16.17
CA GLN A 53 -0.57 24.76 -16.81
C GLN A 53 0.61 24.35 -15.96
N VAL A 54 1.56 23.69 -16.59
CA VAL A 54 2.89 23.36 -16.02
C VAL A 54 3.95 23.94 -16.92
N HIS A 55 4.93 24.64 -16.33
CA HIS A 55 6.03 25.24 -17.04
C HIS A 55 7.21 24.26 -17.09
N LEU A 56 7.29 23.51 -18.18
CA LEU A 56 8.49 22.76 -18.59
C LEU A 56 9.34 23.67 -19.51
N ASP A 57 10.19 23.09 -20.36
CA ASP A 57 10.87 23.80 -21.45
C ASP A 57 9.87 24.51 -22.40
N HIS A 58 8.62 24.06 -22.39
CA HIS A 58 7.46 24.64 -23.06
C HIS A 58 6.22 24.50 -22.17
N THR A 59 5.18 25.29 -22.44
CA THR A 59 3.90 25.20 -21.73
C THR A 59 3.28 23.83 -22.00
N SER A 60 3.04 23.08 -20.93
CA SER A 60 2.37 21.78 -20.94
C SER A 60 1.15 21.85 -20.03
N PHE A 61 0.20 20.93 -20.23
CA PHE A 61 -1.06 20.92 -19.50
C PHE A 61 -1.24 19.55 -18.84
N ILE A 62 -1.69 19.55 -17.60
CA ILE A 62 -2.12 18.35 -16.87
C ILE A 62 -3.58 18.08 -17.27
N ASP A 63 -3.87 16.87 -17.75
CA ASP A 63 -5.22 16.51 -18.21
C ASP A 63 -6.28 16.60 -17.11
N GLY A 64 -5.91 16.27 -15.87
CA GLY A 64 -6.77 16.46 -14.71
C GLY A 64 -6.00 16.43 -13.39
N TYR A 65 -6.41 17.24 -12.42
CA TYR A 65 -5.80 17.28 -11.10
C TYR A 65 -6.86 17.47 -10.00
N ILE A 66 -6.82 16.60 -8.98
CA ILE A 66 -7.68 16.70 -7.80
C ILE A 66 -6.80 17.15 -6.63
N ARG A 67 -6.95 18.43 -6.22
CA ARG A 67 -6.08 19.02 -5.18
C ARG A 67 -6.31 18.41 -3.81
N GLU A 68 -7.55 18.14 -3.44
CA GLU A 68 -7.91 17.65 -2.11
C GLU A 68 -7.33 16.27 -1.80
N THR A 69 -7.21 15.41 -2.81
CA THR A 69 -6.71 14.04 -2.65
C THR A 69 -5.33 13.84 -3.27
N HIS A 70 -4.72 14.90 -3.82
CA HIS A 70 -3.43 14.86 -4.49
C HIS A 70 -3.36 13.79 -5.59
N VAL A 71 -4.35 13.79 -6.49
CA VAL A 71 -4.41 12.87 -7.62
C VAL A 71 -4.12 13.62 -8.92
N LEU A 72 -3.09 13.18 -9.65
CA LEU A 72 -2.80 13.63 -11.00
C LEU A 72 -3.34 12.60 -11.99
N ILE A 73 -4.03 13.08 -13.01
CA ILE A 73 -4.63 12.27 -14.05
C ILE A 73 -3.98 12.59 -15.39
N GLU A 74 -3.58 11.55 -16.08
CA GLU A 74 -3.10 11.61 -17.46
C GLU A 74 -4.05 10.77 -18.32
N GLN A 75 -4.76 11.41 -19.24
CA GLN A 75 -5.77 10.78 -20.08
C GLN A 75 -5.21 10.44 -21.46
N LYS A 76 -5.54 9.27 -21.97
CA LYS A 76 -5.25 8.85 -23.33
C LYS A 76 -6.51 8.41 -24.04
N GLY A 77 -6.51 8.48 -25.37
CA GLY A 77 -7.62 8.04 -26.18
C GLY A 77 -7.83 6.52 -26.14
N LEU A 78 -9.06 6.12 -26.43
CA LEU A 78 -9.46 4.71 -26.53
C LEU A 78 -8.50 3.89 -27.41
N GLY A 79 -8.15 2.69 -26.94
CA GLY A 79 -7.25 1.79 -27.67
C GLY A 79 -5.76 2.14 -27.60
N LYS A 80 -5.39 3.19 -26.86
CA LYS A 80 -3.97 3.48 -26.62
C LYS A 80 -3.43 2.54 -25.53
N ASP A 81 -2.29 1.93 -25.85
CA ASP A 81 -1.58 1.07 -24.89
C ASP A 81 -0.87 1.95 -23.85
N LEU A 82 -1.30 1.86 -22.59
CA LEU A 82 -0.78 2.67 -21.48
C LEU A 82 0.65 2.33 -21.06
N ASN A 83 1.15 1.17 -21.51
CA ASN A 83 2.52 0.72 -21.22
C ASN A 83 3.53 1.09 -22.31
N LYS A 84 3.06 1.53 -23.48
CA LYS A 84 3.93 1.89 -24.60
C LYS A 84 4.27 3.37 -24.61
N ALA A 85 5.49 3.67 -25.09
CA ALA A 85 5.89 5.04 -25.34
C ALA A 85 5.10 5.64 -26.51
N ILE A 86 4.60 6.84 -26.29
CA ILE A 86 3.81 7.63 -27.26
C ILE A 86 4.64 8.85 -27.62
N ARG A 87 4.64 9.20 -28.91
CA ARG A 87 5.32 10.41 -29.38
C ARG A 87 4.59 11.65 -28.91
N GLN A 88 5.30 12.49 -28.18
CA GLN A 88 4.81 13.76 -27.67
C GLN A 88 4.86 14.85 -28.74
N SER A 89 4.26 16.01 -28.46
CA SER A 89 4.29 17.19 -29.35
C SER A 89 5.72 17.74 -29.60
N ASP A 90 6.61 17.59 -28.62
CA ASP A 90 8.03 17.95 -28.71
C ASP A 90 8.89 16.91 -29.46
N GLY A 91 8.26 15.83 -29.96
CA GLY A 91 8.91 14.73 -30.65
C GLY A 91 9.54 13.67 -29.75
N SER A 92 9.57 13.85 -28.44
CA SER A 92 10.04 12.87 -27.48
C SER A 92 9.14 11.63 -27.43
N LEU A 93 9.71 10.47 -27.08
CA LEU A 93 8.98 9.22 -26.88
C LEU A 93 8.90 8.96 -25.37
N LEU A 94 7.72 9.09 -24.80
CA LEU A 94 7.48 8.89 -23.37
C LEU A 94 6.31 7.94 -23.16
N LYS A 95 6.43 7.06 -22.16
CA LYS A 95 5.25 6.36 -21.61
C LYS A 95 4.35 7.39 -20.92
N PRO A 96 3.03 7.19 -20.90
CA PRO A 96 2.10 8.11 -20.20
C PRO A 96 2.50 8.38 -18.75
N ILE A 97 2.94 7.36 -18.02
CA ILE A 97 3.45 7.55 -16.66
C ILE A 97 4.71 8.41 -16.56
N GLN A 98 5.60 8.35 -17.55
CA GLN A 98 6.79 9.19 -17.57
C GLN A 98 6.42 10.65 -17.85
N GLN A 99 5.44 10.89 -18.70
CA GLN A 99 4.86 12.20 -18.94
C GLN A 99 4.25 12.77 -17.66
N ALA A 100 3.37 12.02 -16.99
CA ALA A 100 2.75 12.42 -15.75
C ALA A 100 3.77 12.70 -14.63
N LYS A 101 4.81 11.87 -14.50
CA LYS A 101 5.91 12.11 -13.54
C LYS A 101 6.71 13.38 -13.81
N ARG A 102 6.90 13.75 -15.07
CA ARG A 102 7.54 15.03 -15.42
C ARG A 102 6.69 16.21 -14.94
N TYR A 103 5.37 16.16 -15.15
CA TYR A 103 4.46 17.19 -14.65
C TYR A 103 4.46 17.25 -13.11
N ALA A 104 4.40 16.10 -12.45
CA ALA A 104 4.44 16.03 -11.01
C ALA A 104 5.71 16.62 -10.38
N ALA A 105 6.85 16.53 -11.07
CA ALA A 105 8.13 17.07 -10.62
C ALA A 105 8.17 18.59 -10.60
N GLU A 106 7.43 19.24 -11.50
CA GLU A 106 7.35 20.71 -11.62
C GLU A 106 6.38 21.35 -10.64
N LEU A 107 5.49 20.55 -10.05
CA LEU A 107 4.56 21.05 -9.04
C LEU A 107 5.30 21.39 -7.75
N PRO A 108 4.86 22.44 -7.01
CA PRO A 108 5.34 22.73 -5.66
C PRO A 108 5.25 21.46 -4.80
N TYR A 109 6.21 21.30 -3.88
CA TYR A 109 6.27 20.09 -3.04
C TYR A 109 4.94 19.79 -2.32
N SER A 110 4.25 20.82 -1.86
CA SER A 110 2.93 20.72 -1.20
C SER A 110 1.78 20.29 -2.14
N GLU A 111 1.99 20.40 -3.46
CA GLU A 111 1.00 20.04 -4.48
C GLU A 111 1.40 18.80 -5.26
N ARG A 112 2.49 18.11 -4.87
CA ARG A 112 2.90 16.89 -5.55
C ARG A 112 1.88 15.79 -5.37
N PRO A 113 1.55 15.07 -6.45
CA PRO A 113 0.52 14.05 -6.36
C PRO A 113 0.97 12.88 -5.50
N ARG A 114 0.06 12.40 -4.65
CA ARG A 114 0.17 11.13 -3.93
C ARG A 114 -0.12 9.97 -4.87
N TRP A 115 -1.05 10.18 -5.80
CA TRP A 115 -1.48 9.20 -6.78
C TRP A 115 -1.37 9.74 -8.19
N ILE A 116 -0.91 8.89 -9.12
CA ILE A 116 -0.97 9.17 -10.55
C ILE A 116 -1.88 8.12 -11.19
N VAL A 117 -2.90 8.58 -11.91
CA VAL A 117 -3.84 7.72 -12.63
C VAL A 117 -3.68 7.96 -14.12
N ILE A 118 -3.28 6.91 -14.84
CA ILE A 118 -3.25 6.92 -16.31
C ILE A 118 -4.49 6.20 -16.81
N CYS A 119 -5.28 6.82 -17.66
CA CYS A 119 -6.54 6.27 -18.16
C CYS A 119 -6.63 6.32 -19.68
N ASN A 120 -7.27 5.32 -20.29
CA ASN A 120 -7.58 5.28 -21.73
C ASN A 120 -9.05 4.98 -22.02
N PHE A 121 -9.95 5.24 -21.08
CA PHE A 121 -11.37 4.90 -21.08
C PHE A 121 -11.69 3.40 -20.93
N GLU A 122 -10.72 2.51 -21.11
CA GLU A 122 -10.90 1.04 -20.93
C GLU A 122 -10.24 0.55 -19.64
N ALA A 123 -9.19 1.23 -19.21
CA ALA A 123 -8.42 0.84 -18.04
C ALA A 123 -7.88 2.08 -17.30
N PHE A 124 -7.73 1.91 -15.99
CA PHE A 124 -7.03 2.83 -15.11
C PHE A 124 -5.76 2.13 -14.61
N HIS A 125 -4.62 2.72 -14.84
CA HIS A 125 -3.36 2.33 -14.21
C HIS A 125 -3.07 3.29 -13.07
N VAL A 126 -3.16 2.80 -11.84
CA VAL A 126 -2.97 3.58 -10.61
C VAL A 126 -1.57 3.36 -10.07
N TYR A 127 -0.82 4.44 -9.96
CA TYR A 127 0.54 4.45 -9.42
C TYR A 127 0.57 5.12 -8.05
N ASP A 128 1.14 4.43 -7.06
CA ASP A 128 1.40 4.97 -5.73
C ASP A 128 2.76 5.68 -5.72
N MET A 129 2.78 6.99 -5.48
CA MET A 129 4.00 7.78 -5.49
C MET A 129 4.83 7.66 -4.20
N GLU A 130 4.32 6.99 -3.16
CA GLU A 130 5.17 6.52 -2.06
C GLU A 130 5.99 5.30 -2.47
N GLN A 131 5.56 4.59 -3.53
CA GLN A 131 6.30 3.48 -4.15
C GLN A 131 6.54 3.77 -5.63
N PRO A 132 7.36 4.80 -5.97
CA PRO A 132 7.44 5.34 -7.33
C PRO A 132 7.99 4.35 -8.37
N ASN A 133 8.61 3.27 -7.95
CA ASN A 133 9.11 2.19 -8.81
C ASN A 133 8.22 0.94 -8.78
N GLY A 134 7.08 0.99 -8.06
CA GLY A 134 6.11 -0.09 -7.99
C GLY A 134 5.36 -0.26 -9.32
N GLU A 135 4.89 -1.49 -9.56
CA GLU A 135 3.99 -1.76 -10.69
C GLU A 135 2.63 -1.10 -10.45
N PRO A 136 1.96 -0.62 -11.50
CA PRO A 136 0.65 -0.02 -11.37
C PRO A 136 -0.41 -1.07 -11.00
N GLN A 137 -1.42 -0.62 -10.27
CA GLN A 137 -2.64 -1.38 -10.13
C GLN A 137 -3.53 -1.13 -11.36
N GLU A 138 -3.77 -2.16 -12.15
CA GLU A 138 -4.71 -2.08 -13.27
C GLU A 138 -6.15 -2.31 -12.78
N ILE A 139 -7.05 -1.43 -13.19
CA ILE A 139 -8.49 -1.53 -12.96
C ILE A 139 -9.16 -1.37 -14.31
N ARG A 140 -9.90 -2.37 -14.77
CA ARG A 140 -10.60 -2.33 -16.05
C ARG A 140 -11.97 -1.73 -15.91
N LEU A 141 -12.37 -0.92 -16.88
CA LEU A 141 -13.71 -0.31 -16.90
C LEU A 141 -14.81 -1.38 -16.81
N GLU A 142 -14.65 -2.48 -17.50
CA GLU A 142 -15.63 -3.59 -17.49
C GLU A 142 -15.84 -4.24 -16.12
N ASN A 143 -14.83 -4.18 -15.25
CA ASN A 143 -14.85 -4.75 -13.90
C ASN A 143 -15.11 -3.68 -12.82
N LEU A 144 -15.38 -2.43 -13.21
CA LEU A 144 -15.49 -1.32 -12.27
C LEU A 144 -16.60 -1.54 -11.23
N ALA A 145 -17.65 -2.29 -11.55
CA ALA A 145 -18.71 -2.62 -10.60
C ALA A 145 -18.21 -3.39 -9.36
N ASP A 146 -17.17 -4.20 -9.52
CA ASP A 146 -16.56 -5.00 -8.47
C ASP A 146 -15.32 -4.31 -7.88
N ASP A 147 -14.62 -3.50 -8.69
CA ASP A 147 -13.33 -2.88 -8.36
C ASP A 147 -13.43 -1.38 -7.98
N TYR A 148 -14.63 -0.76 -7.98
CA TYR A 148 -14.81 0.68 -7.74
C TYR A 148 -14.12 1.18 -6.47
N TYR A 149 -14.10 0.38 -5.40
CA TYR A 149 -13.51 0.74 -4.12
C TYR A 149 -12.01 1.02 -4.21
N ARG A 150 -11.33 0.48 -5.22
CA ARG A 150 -9.89 0.68 -5.47
C ARG A 150 -9.58 2.08 -5.98
N LEU A 151 -10.60 2.84 -6.42
CA LEU A 151 -10.51 4.23 -6.82
C LEU A 151 -11.09 5.20 -5.76
N ASN A 152 -11.43 4.73 -4.56
CA ASN A 152 -11.98 5.59 -3.49
C ASN A 152 -11.05 6.73 -3.10
N PHE A 153 -9.74 6.58 -3.31
CA PHE A 153 -8.76 7.64 -3.09
C PHE A 153 -9.00 8.90 -3.95
N LEU A 154 -9.82 8.81 -5.01
CA LEU A 154 -10.22 9.98 -5.79
C LEU A 154 -11.02 10.99 -4.97
N VAL A 155 -11.77 10.55 -3.94
CA VAL A 155 -12.69 11.38 -3.16
C VAL A 155 -12.45 11.32 -1.64
N ASP A 156 -11.67 10.37 -1.17
CA ASP A 156 -11.45 10.16 0.25
C ASP A 156 -10.18 10.88 0.71
N THR A 157 -10.37 12.00 1.39
CA THR A 157 -9.31 12.79 2.01
C THR A 157 -8.88 12.23 3.37
N THR A 158 -9.78 11.58 4.08
CA THR A 158 -9.49 10.77 5.25
C THR A 158 -9.01 9.42 4.76
N SER A 159 -7.70 9.30 4.58
CA SER A 159 -7.11 8.14 3.97
C SER A 159 -7.80 6.88 4.50
N THR A 160 -8.53 6.16 3.64
CA THR A 160 -8.90 4.75 3.82
C THR A 160 -7.70 3.95 4.34
N ARG A 161 -6.51 4.43 4.12
CA ARG A 161 -5.25 3.95 4.67
C ARG A 161 -5.19 4.11 6.18
N ILE A 162 -5.48 5.31 6.74
CA ILE A 162 -5.44 5.51 8.21
C ILE A 162 -6.54 4.68 8.88
N ALA A 163 -7.75 4.65 8.31
CA ALA A 163 -8.82 3.81 8.83
C ALA A 163 -8.48 2.32 8.73
N LYS A 164 -7.89 1.87 7.62
CA LYS A 164 -7.47 0.49 7.43
C LYS A 164 -6.23 0.14 8.27
N GLU A 165 -5.27 1.05 8.41
CA GLU A 165 -4.14 0.89 9.32
C GLU A 165 -4.59 0.84 10.78
N MET A 166 -5.58 1.65 11.17
CA MET A 166 -6.22 1.57 12.49
C MET A 166 -6.96 0.26 12.68
N GLU A 167 -7.74 -0.18 11.70
CA GLU A 167 -8.45 -1.46 11.75
C GLU A 167 -7.48 -2.64 11.86
N VAL A 168 -6.43 -2.68 11.04
CA VAL A 168 -5.38 -3.71 11.10
C VAL A 168 -4.65 -3.65 12.44
N SER A 169 -4.35 -2.45 12.96
CA SER A 169 -3.70 -2.27 14.27
C SER A 169 -4.62 -2.75 15.41
N LEU A 170 -5.92 -2.50 15.32
CA LEU A 170 -6.90 -2.97 16.29
C LEU A 170 -6.99 -4.50 16.27
N GLN A 171 -7.12 -5.11 15.09
CA GLN A 171 -7.15 -6.55 14.91
C GLN A 171 -5.86 -7.22 15.40
N ALA A 172 -4.70 -6.63 15.09
CA ALA A 172 -3.41 -7.09 15.61
C ALA A 172 -3.37 -7.01 17.14
N GLY A 173 -3.87 -5.92 17.73
CA GLY A 173 -4.00 -5.77 19.19
C GLY A 173 -4.89 -6.83 19.83
N GLU A 174 -6.02 -7.17 19.22
CA GLU A 174 -6.92 -8.24 19.70
C GLU A 174 -6.26 -9.62 19.63
N LEU A 175 -5.50 -9.91 18.55
CA LEU A 175 -4.75 -11.16 18.42
C LEU A 175 -3.65 -11.27 19.47
N VAL A 176 -2.92 -10.18 19.72
CA VAL A 176 -1.90 -10.12 20.78
C VAL A 176 -2.53 -10.30 22.16
N GLY A 177 -3.69 -9.68 22.42
CA GLY A 177 -4.47 -9.89 23.64
C GLY A 177 -4.88 -11.36 23.83
N THR A 178 -5.36 -11.99 22.76
CA THR A 178 -5.74 -13.41 22.76
C THR A 178 -4.54 -14.31 23.05
N LEU A 179 -3.39 -14.02 22.44
CA LEU A 179 -2.13 -14.74 22.69
C LEU A 179 -1.67 -14.55 24.13
N TYR A 180 -1.70 -13.31 24.65
CA TYR A 180 -1.36 -12.99 26.03
C TYR A 180 -2.22 -13.79 27.02
N ASP A 181 -3.53 -13.78 26.84
CA ASP A 181 -4.47 -14.50 27.70
C ASP A 181 -4.27 -16.02 27.64
N ALA A 182 -3.98 -16.55 26.45
CA ALA A 182 -3.71 -17.97 26.26
C ALA A 182 -2.44 -18.42 26.99
N ILE A 183 -1.38 -17.61 26.93
CA ILE A 183 -0.11 -17.91 27.63
C ILE A 183 -0.30 -17.71 29.15
N LEU A 184 -0.99 -16.66 29.59
CA LEU A 184 -1.25 -16.36 31.00
C LEU A 184 -1.95 -17.51 31.70
N LYS A 185 -2.89 -18.18 31.03
CA LYS A 185 -3.61 -19.36 31.56
C LYS A 185 -2.69 -20.55 31.87
N GLN A 186 -1.47 -20.60 31.32
CA GLN A 186 -0.51 -21.67 31.57
C GLN A 186 0.31 -21.44 32.87
N TYR A 187 0.27 -20.23 33.41
CA TYR A 187 0.98 -19.90 34.65
C TYR A 187 0.08 -20.17 35.87
N LYS A 188 0.64 -20.86 36.87
CA LYS A 188 -0.06 -21.15 38.12
C LYS A 188 -0.13 -19.95 39.05
N GLU A 189 0.91 -19.13 39.02
CA GLU A 189 1.05 -17.91 39.80
C GLU A 189 1.10 -16.71 38.85
N GLN A 190 0.37 -15.66 39.18
CA GLN A 190 0.28 -14.44 38.38
C GLN A 190 0.85 -13.25 39.18
N ASP A 191 2.07 -13.43 39.65
CA ASP A 191 2.80 -12.38 40.34
C ASP A 191 3.34 -11.32 39.37
N GLY A 192 3.86 -10.24 39.93
CA GLY A 192 4.36 -9.12 39.12
C GLY A 192 5.55 -9.50 38.21
N GLU A 193 6.37 -10.48 38.59
CA GLU A 193 7.48 -10.96 37.80
C GLU A 193 7.00 -11.80 36.60
N THR A 194 6.05 -12.69 36.84
CA THR A 194 5.41 -13.50 35.79
C THR A 194 4.74 -12.61 34.72
N LEU A 195 3.97 -11.59 35.16
CA LEU A 195 3.31 -10.66 34.25
C LEU A 195 4.32 -9.85 33.42
N ARG A 196 5.43 -9.42 34.05
CA ARG A 196 6.50 -8.72 33.33
C ARG A 196 7.16 -9.61 32.28
N ASN A 197 7.47 -10.83 32.63
CA ASN A 197 8.11 -11.80 31.71
C ASN A 197 7.16 -12.17 30.55
N LEU A 198 5.86 -12.27 30.82
CA LEU A 198 4.85 -12.49 29.79
C LEU A 198 4.77 -11.29 28.81
N ASN A 199 4.75 -10.06 29.34
CA ASN A 199 4.77 -8.85 28.50
C ASN A 199 6.00 -8.82 27.59
N ILE A 200 7.18 -9.10 28.13
CA ILE A 200 8.43 -9.15 27.34
C ILE A 200 8.32 -10.21 26.24
N THR A 201 7.78 -11.38 26.55
CA THR A 201 7.60 -12.46 25.56
C THR A 201 6.66 -12.04 24.44
N CYS A 202 5.52 -11.44 24.76
CA CYS A 202 4.55 -10.95 23.77
C CYS A 202 5.18 -9.87 22.87
N VAL A 203 5.90 -8.90 23.46
CA VAL A 203 6.58 -7.84 22.70
C VAL A 203 7.61 -8.43 21.74
N ARG A 204 8.39 -9.41 22.18
CA ARG A 204 9.39 -10.10 21.33
C ARG A 204 8.74 -10.83 20.16
N LEU A 205 7.64 -11.53 20.39
CA LEU A 205 6.91 -12.24 19.34
C LEU A 205 6.35 -11.27 18.31
N VAL A 206 5.69 -10.20 18.78
CA VAL A 206 5.15 -9.15 17.88
C VAL A 206 6.26 -8.50 17.07
N PHE A 207 7.41 -8.21 17.72
CA PHE A 207 8.56 -7.66 17.00
C PHE A 207 9.08 -8.62 15.92
N CYS A 208 9.18 -9.92 16.20
CA CYS A 208 9.63 -10.91 15.21
C CYS A 208 8.69 -10.96 14.00
N LEU A 209 7.37 -10.96 14.23
CA LEU A 209 6.36 -10.93 13.16
C LEU A 209 6.45 -9.64 12.34
N TYR A 210 6.53 -8.48 13.02
CA TYR A 210 6.68 -7.19 12.33
C TYR A 210 7.98 -7.12 11.49
N ALA A 211 9.09 -7.57 12.05
CA ALA A 211 10.38 -7.56 11.37
C ALA A 211 10.41 -8.46 10.13
N GLU A 212 9.66 -9.56 10.17
CA GLU A 212 9.44 -10.45 9.03
C GLU A 212 8.66 -9.73 7.92
N ASP A 213 7.50 -9.14 8.27
CA ASP A 213 6.64 -8.42 7.32
C ASP A 213 7.35 -7.20 6.72
N ALA A 214 8.16 -6.51 7.51
CA ALA A 214 8.99 -5.39 7.07
C ALA A 214 10.20 -5.80 6.21
N GLY A 215 10.44 -7.10 6.02
CA GLY A 215 11.56 -7.63 5.24
C GLY A 215 12.93 -7.46 5.91
N ILE A 216 12.98 -7.14 7.22
CA ILE A 216 14.21 -6.93 7.98
C ILE A 216 15.06 -8.21 8.01
N PHE A 217 14.43 -9.37 7.93
CA PHE A 217 15.11 -10.67 7.90
C PHE A 217 15.64 -11.07 6.52
N GLY A 218 15.44 -10.26 5.49
CA GLY A 218 15.95 -10.48 4.15
C GLY A 218 15.17 -11.48 3.30
N LYS A 219 14.36 -12.36 3.92
CA LYS A 219 13.44 -13.28 3.23
C LYS A 219 12.11 -13.31 3.98
N ARG A 220 11.00 -13.37 3.23
CA ARG A 220 9.65 -13.53 3.80
C ARG A 220 9.49 -14.87 4.50
N ASP A 221 8.60 -14.91 5.47
CA ASP A 221 8.13 -16.10 6.17
C ASP A 221 9.23 -16.87 6.95
N MET A 222 10.37 -16.22 7.26
CA MET A 222 11.49 -16.89 7.93
C MET A 222 11.19 -17.26 9.37
N PHE A 223 10.53 -16.39 10.11
CA PHE A 223 10.13 -16.63 11.49
C PHE A 223 8.98 -17.63 11.55
N HIS A 224 8.01 -17.46 10.65
CA HIS A 224 6.91 -18.40 10.47
C HIS A 224 7.41 -19.80 10.15
N ASP A 225 8.28 -19.95 9.13
CA ASP A 225 8.86 -21.23 8.71
C ASP A 225 9.64 -21.89 9.86
N TYR A 226 10.40 -21.07 10.60
CA TYR A 226 11.10 -21.55 11.78
C TYR A 226 10.16 -22.13 12.84
N LEU A 227 9.07 -21.44 13.15
CA LEU A 227 8.09 -21.94 14.12
C LEU A 227 7.37 -23.20 13.62
N ALA A 228 7.11 -23.29 12.31
CA ALA A 228 6.43 -24.42 11.68
C ALA A 228 7.26 -25.73 11.71
N GLU A 229 8.58 -25.65 11.92
CA GLU A 229 9.43 -26.84 12.08
C GLU A 229 9.20 -27.56 13.41
N PHE A 230 8.53 -26.94 14.39
CA PHE A 230 8.35 -27.49 15.73
C PHE A 230 6.89 -27.84 16.00
N ASP A 231 6.67 -28.98 16.63
CA ASP A 231 5.38 -29.31 17.21
C ASP A 231 5.13 -28.48 18.50
N ALA A 232 3.88 -28.44 18.95
CA ALA A 232 3.48 -27.66 20.11
C ALA A 232 4.27 -27.96 21.40
N ARG A 233 4.84 -29.16 21.54
CA ARG A 233 5.61 -29.58 22.73
C ARG A 233 7.02 -28.98 22.72
N HIS A 234 7.60 -28.83 21.54
CA HIS A 234 8.96 -28.35 21.34
C HIS A 234 9.04 -26.84 21.08
N LEU A 235 7.93 -26.21 20.72
CA LEU A 235 7.83 -24.79 20.37
C LEU A 235 8.38 -23.87 21.48
N ARG A 236 8.06 -24.15 22.75
CA ARG A 236 8.58 -23.38 23.88
C ARG A 236 10.11 -23.43 23.97
N GLY A 237 10.69 -24.59 23.77
CA GLY A 237 12.15 -24.77 23.77
C GLY A 237 12.81 -24.02 22.62
N ALA A 238 12.22 -24.09 21.43
CA ALA A 238 12.68 -23.37 20.24
C ALA A 238 12.66 -21.85 20.42
N LEU A 239 11.60 -21.30 20.98
CA LEU A 239 11.49 -19.86 21.28
C LEU A 239 12.49 -19.41 22.35
N LEU A 240 12.70 -20.19 23.41
CA LEU A 240 13.71 -19.88 24.44
C LEU A 240 15.12 -19.87 23.85
N GLU A 241 15.43 -20.85 23.00
CA GLU A 241 16.73 -20.91 22.32
C GLU A 241 16.91 -19.73 21.34
N LEU A 242 15.88 -19.42 20.56
CA LEU A 242 15.87 -18.27 19.65
C LEU A 242 16.17 -16.97 20.41
N PHE A 243 15.42 -16.67 21.45
CA PHE A 243 15.60 -15.43 22.21
C PHE A 243 16.94 -15.38 22.93
N ARG A 244 17.45 -16.53 23.42
CA ARG A 244 18.79 -16.61 23.99
C ARG A 244 19.88 -16.27 22.97
N VAL A 245 19.73 -16.74 21.74
CA VAL A 245 20.66 -16.40 20.65
C VAL A 245 20.57 -14.93 20.30
N LEU A 246 19.36 -14.37 20.21
CA LEU A 246 19.14 -12.96 19.93
C LEU A 246 19.72 -12.05 21.03
N ASP A 247 19.59 -12.44 22.29
CA ASP A 247 20.13 -11.70 23.44
C ASP A 247 21.68 -11.82 23.55
N THR A 248 22.30 -12.71 22.78
CA THR A 248 23.77 -12.89 22.81
C THR A 248 24.43 -11.96 21.79
N PRO A 249 25.36 -11.09 22.20
CA PRO A 249 26.14 -10.26 21.28
C PRO A 249 26.81 -11.09 20.18
N VAL A 250 26.86 -10.55 18.95
CA VAL A 250 27.36 -11.27 17.76
C VAL A 250 28.75 -11.85 17.98
N GLU A 251 29.61 -11.08 18.64
CA GLU A 251 31.00 -11.47 18.91
C GLU A 251 31.12 -12.69 19.86
N LYS A 252 30.07 -12.96 20.63
CA LYS A 252 30.01 -14.07 21.59
C LYS A 252 29.25 -15.29 21.09
N ARG A 253 28.71 -15.24 19.87
CA ARG A 253 27.96 -16.34 19.26
C ARG A 253 28.92 -17.39 18.76
N THR A 254 28.68 -18.68 19.12
CA THR A 254 29.52 -19.78 18.66
C THR A 254 29.23 -20.14 17.20
N LEU A 255 30.26 -20.63 16.48
CA LEU A 255 30.14 -21.07 15.07
C LEU A 255 29.08 -22.18 14.88
N ILE A 256 28.78 -22.96 15.92
CA ILE A 256 27.75 -23.99 15.91
C ILE A 256 26.36 -23.34 15.72
N TRP A 257 26.10 -22.18 16.33
CA TRP A 257 24.86 -21.45 16.17
C TRP A 257 24.76 -20.82 14.79
N ILE A 258 25.85 -20.27 14.26
CA ILE A 258 25.90 -19.65 12.92
C ILE A 258 25.63 -20.69 11.82
N ARG A 259 26.03 -21.95 11.99
CA ARG A 259 25.76 -23.02 11.00
C ARG A 259 24.37 -23.65 11.12
N ARG A 260 23.78 -23.64 12.31
CA ARG A 260 22.47 -24.26 12.59
C ARG A 260 21.31 -23.31 12.30
N TRP A 261 21.58 -22.01 12.32
CA TRP A 261 20.57 -20.98 12.14
C TRP A 261 20.77 -20.26 10.81
N PRO A 262 19.68 -20.01 10.04
CA PRO A 262 19.76 -19.32 8.77
C PRO A 262 20.34 -17.89 8.90
N PRO A 263 20.73 -17.23 7.78
CA PRO A 263 21.22 -15.84 7.74
C PRO A 263 20.34 -14.80 8.45
N PHE A 264 19.09 -15.14 8.68
CA PHE A 264 18.06 -14.45 9.43
C PHE A 264 18.52 -13.96 10.82
N LEU A 265 19.20 -14.78 11.60
CA LEU A 265 19.70 -14.38 12.93
C LEU A 265 20.87 -13.40 12.89
N MET A 266 21.60 -13.37 11.80
CA MET A 266 22.67 -12.39 11.58
C MET A 266 22.11 -11.00 11.32
N SER A 267 20.97 -10.91 10.63
CA SER A 267 20.26 -9.66 10.34
C SER A 267 19.61 -9.06 11.59
N MET A 268 18.99 -9.87 12.45
CA MET A 268 18.35 -9.40 13.69
C MET A 268 19.33 -8.77 14.70
N ALA A 269 20.55 -9.24 14.74
CA ALA A 269 21.55 -8.74 15.69
C ALA A 269 21.97 -7.29 15.45
N VAL A 270 21.79 -6.78 14.24
CA VAL A 270 22.11 -5.40 13.87
C VAL A 270 20.97 -4.44 14.27
N CYS A 271 19.74 -4.93 14.40
CA CYS A 271 18.55 -4.11 14.59
C CYS A 271 18.05 -3.99 16.04
N LEU A 272 18.55 -4.82 16.98
CA LEU A 272 18.14 -4.74 18.38
C LEU A 272 19.31 -4.20 19.23
N PRO A 273 19.22 -2.96 19.71
CA PRO A 273 20.17 -2.49 20.71
C PRO A 273 20.00 -3.30 22.00
N THR A 274 21.10 -3.82 22.53
CA THR A 274 21.25 -4.69 23.72
C THR A 274 20.60 -4.13 25.01
N LYS A 275 19.95 -2.95 24.96
CA LYS A 275 19.33 -2.27 26.10
C LYS A 275 17.78 -2.25 26.06
N MET A 276 17.14 -2.83 25.05
CA MET A 276 15.67 -2.92 24.98
C MET A 276 15.11 -4.32 25.29
N LEU A 277 15.94 -5.21 25.76
CA LEU A 277 15.57 -6.58 26.13
C LEU A 277 15.76 -6.82 27.61
#